data_7b75dcc85187b283e848cd8e04752ec6
#
_entry.id   7b75dcc85187b283e848cd8e04752ec6
#
_cell.length_a   1.000
_cell.length_b   1.000
_cell.length_c   1.000
_cell.angle_alpha   90.00
_cell.angle_beta   90.00
_cell.angle_gamma   90.00
#
_symmetry.space_group_name_H-M   'P 1'
#
loop_
_entity.id
_entity.type
_entity.pdbx_description
1 polymer ?
#
loop_
_entity_poly.entity_id
_entity_poly.type
_entity_poly.pdbx_seq_one_letter_code
_entity_poly.pdbx_strand_id
1 'polypeptide(L)'
;SSSSRGLGDVYKRQSKFSLTNKSTDIEVHPLKLTELRDKQLYWRDEDKLGSTEFTFSRFLVPELNNFKGWALFCDCDLLFMEDVNNLFALTDDQYALMCVKHDYNPKEGTKMDGKQQTIYPRKNWSSVVLWNCGHESNKKINRELVNNPDTTGKYLHRFSWLEDHEIGSIPHHWNWLAGWYEEPKDGTPKAIHYTEGGPWFENYRFCEYHQLWKDTVSYTHLTLPTT
;
A
#
# COMPACT_ATOMS: atom_id res chain seq x y z
N SER A 1 -8.15 -24.52 2.57
CA SER A 1 -7.60 -23.57 1.57
C SER A 1 -8.65 -22.68 0.89
N SER A 2 -9.94 -22.98 0.97
CA SER A 2 -11.00 -22.11 0.40
C SER A 2 -11.32 -20.87 1.29
N SER A 3 -11.10 -20.93 2.59
CA SER A 3 -11.40 -19.83 3.52
C SER A 3 -10.42 -18.65 3.43
N SER A 4 -9.16 -18.90 3.08
CA SER A 4 -8.16 -17.83 2.97
C SER A 4 -8.32 -16.96 1.70
N ARG A 5 -8.82 -17.53 0.60
CA ARG A 5 -9.13 -16.76 -0.63
C ARG A 5 -10.32 -15.82 -0.42
N GLY A 6 -11.35 -16.26 0.30
CA GLY A 6 -12.51 -15.41 0.59
C GLY A 6 -12.20 -14.21 1.49
N LEU A 7 -11.32 -14.38 2.48
CA LEU A 7 -10.89 -13.29 3.37
C LEU A 7 -10.08 -12.23 2.62
N GLY A 8 -9.15 -12.65 1.74
CA GLY A 8 -8.36 -11.73 0.93
C GLY A 8 -9.20 -10.81 0.04
N ASP A 9 -10.32 -11.30 -0.47
CA ASP A 9 -11.23 -10.49 -1.29
C ASP A 9 -12.05 -9.49 -0.47
N VAL A 10 -12.35 -9.79 0.79
CA VAL A 10 -13.14 -8.91 1.66
C VAL A 10 -12.38 -7.61 1.97
N TYR A 11 -11.14 -7.68 2.46
CA TYR A 11 -10.42 -6.46 2.82
C TYR A 11 -9.99 -5.63 1.60
N LYS A 12 -9.70 -6.26 0.45
CA LYS A 12 -9.47 -5.57 -0.83
C LYS A 12 -10.70 -4.75 -1.27
N ARG A 13 -11.89 -5.33 -1.16
CA ARG A 13 -13.16 -4.64 -1.45
C ARG A 13 -13.39 -3.48 -0.48
N GLN A 14 -13.06 -3.65 0.80
CA GLN A 14 -13.22 -2.62 1.81
C GLN A 14 -12.30 -1.44 1.58
N SER A 15 -11.03 -1.68 1.28
CA SER A 15 -10.09 -0.62 0.95
C SER A 15 -10.57 0.18 -0.27
N LYS A 16 -10.95 -0.50 -1.35
CA LYS A 16 -11.52 0.15 -2.54
C LYS A 16 -12.79 0.94 -2.21
N PHE A 17 -13.72 0.35 -1.44
CA PHE A 17 -14.96 1.02 -1.07
C PHE A 17 -14.70 2.28 -0.24
N SER A 18 -13.81 2.22 0.75
CA SER A 18 -13.48 3.38 1.58
C SER A 18 -12.90 4.52 0.73
N LEU A 19 -12.05 4.21 -0.26
CA LEU A 19 -11.52 5.18 -1.22
C LEU A 19 -12.63 5.82 -2.05
N THR A 20 -13.43 5.00 -2.75
CA THR A 20 -14.45 5.49 -3.69
C THR A 20 -15.65 6.15 -3.00
N ASN A 21 -15.93 5.79 -1.74
CA ASN A 21 -17.01 6.42 -0.97
C ASN A 21 -16.62 7.81 -0.42
N LYS A 22 -15.32 8.07 -0.26
CA LYS A 22 -14.80 9.34 0.26
C LYS A 22 -14.33 10.29 -0.82
N SER A 23 -13.99 9.76 -1.99
CA SER A 23 -13.32 10.52 -3.05
C SER A 23 -14.11 10.46 -4.34
N THR A 24 -14.27 11.60 -4.98
CA THR A 24 -14.85 11.73 -6.32
C THR A 24 -13.72 11.84 -7.36
N ASP A 25 -14.06 11.51 -8.60
CA ASP A 25 -13.17 11.68 -9.76
C ASP A 25 -11.81 10.95 -9.66
N ILE A 26 -11.81 9.81 -8.95
CA ILE A 26 -10.66 8.92 -8.88
C ILE A 26 -10.91 7.62 -9.64
N GLU A 27 -9.87 7.11 -10.27
CA GLU A 27 -9.89 5.80 -10.93
C GLU A 27 -9.05 4.82 -10.11
N VAL A 28 -9.63 3.68 -9.72
CA VAL A 28 -8.98 2.69 -8.88
C VAL A 28 -8.74 1.40 -9.64
N HIS A 29 -7.47 1.09 -9.88
CA HIS A 29 -7.02 -0.10 -10.60
C HIS A 29 -6.39 -1.12 -9.64
N PRO A 30 -6.98 -2.30 -9.44
CA PRO A 30 -6.34 -3.34 -8.66
C PRO A 30 -5.13 -3.90 -9.43
N LEU A 31 -3.97 -3.99 -8.78
CA LEU A 31 -2.81 -4.70 -9.32
C LEU A 31 -3.03 -6.20 -9.13
N LYS A 32 -3.41 -6.90 -10.19
CA LYS A 32 -3.57 -8.36 -10.19
C LYS A 32 -2.41 -9.01 -10.93
N LEU A 33 -1.67 -9.89 -10.27
CA LEU A 33 -0.52 -10.56 -10.89
C LEU A 33 -0.89 -11.36 -12.15
N THR A 34 -2.05 -11.99 -12.17
CA THR A 34 -2.55 -12.69 -13.36
C THR A 34 -2.67 -11.76 -14.56
N GLU A 35 -3.30 -10.59 -14.37
CA GLU A 35 -3.46 -9.60 -15.45
C GLU A 35 -2.10 -9.01 -15.88
N LEU A 36 -1.19 -8.78 -14.93
CA LEU A 36 0.15 -8.29 -15.24
C LEU A 36 0.98 -9.32 -16.02
N ARG A 37 0.82 -10.61 -15.69
CA ARG A 37 1.48 -11.72 -16.40
C ARG A 37 0.91 -11.90 -17.81
N ASP A 38 -0.40 -11.87 -17.97
CA ASP A 38 -1.08 -11.98 -19.27
C ASP A 38 -0.67 -10.83 -20.22
N LYS A 39 -0.43 -9.64 -19.68
CA LYS A 39 0.06 -8.46 -20.41
C LYS A 39 1.58 -8.42 -20.58
N GLN A 40 2.32 -9.45 -20.13
CA GLN A 40 3.79 -9.49 -20.15
C GLN A 40 4.46 -8.29 -19.46
N LEU A 41 3.83 -7.81 -18.38
CA LEU A 41 4.36 -6.73 -17.53
C LEU A 41 5.07 -7.28 -16.30
N TYR A 42 4.74 -8.52 -15.89
CA TYR A 42 5.33 -9.18 -14.74
C TYR A 42 5.53 -10.67 -15.02
N TRP A 43 6.79 -11.12 -14.97
CA TRP A 43 7.18 -12.53 -15.24
C TRP A 43 8.14 -13.10 -14.19
N ARG A 44 8.32 -12.36 -13.08
CA ARG A 44 9.15 -12.81 -11.97
C ARG A 44 8.55 -14.04 -11.31
N ASP A 45 9.41 -15.02 -10.95
CA ASP A 45 9.02 -16.17 -10.14
C ASP A 45 8.58 -15.73 -8.74
N GLU A 46 7.77 -16.59 -8.09
CA GLU A 46 7.35 -16.33 -6.72
C GLU A 46 8.57 -16.26 -5.78
N ASP A 47 8.74 -15.11 -5.16
CA ASP A 47 9.76 -14.96 -4.12
C ASP A 47 9.26 -15.63 -2.82
N LYS A 48 9.84 -16.78 -2.49
CA LYS A 48 9.54 -17.52 -1.26
C LYS A 48 9.81 -16.71 0.02
N LEU A 49 10.63 -15.66 -0.08
CA LEU A 49 10.94 -14.73 1.01
C LEU A 49 10.07 -13.47 0.95
N GLY A 50 9.33 -13.25 -0.13
CA GLY A 50 8.41 -12.14 -0.28
C GLY A 50 7.27 -12.20 0.73
N SER A 51 6.97 -11.10 1.40
CA SER A 51 5.89 -11.04 2.39
C SER A 51 4.49 -11.13 1.76
N THR A 52 4.36 -10.75 0.49
CA THR A 52 3.09 -10.80 -0.27
C THR A 52 3.37 -11.02 -1.76
N GLU A 53 2.34 -11.45 -2.51
CA GLU A 53 2.38 -11.54 -3.98
C GLU A 53 2.71 -10.20 -4.65
N PHE A 54 2.45 -9.08 -3.97
CA PHE A 54 2.64 -7.72 -4.50
C PHE A 54 3.98 -7.09 -4.11
N THR A 55 4.89 -7.86 -3.54
CA THR A 55 6.18 -7.35 -3.05
C THR A 55 6.95 -6.57 -4.12
N PHE A 56 6.94 -7.03 -5.37
CA PHE A 56 7.67 -6.40 -6.47
C PHE A 56 6.77 -5.64 -7.43
N SER A 57 5.56 -6.12 -7.71
CA SER A 57 4.68 -5.55 -8.73
C SER A 57 4.24 -4.11 -8.45
N ARG A 58 4.23 -3.68 -7.19
CA ARG A 58 3.95 -2.29 -6.77
C ARG A 58 4.90 -1.27 -7.39
N PHE A 59 6.09 -1.68 -7.78
CA PHE A 59 7.09 -0.81 -8.41
C PHE A 59 6.89 -0.63 -9.92
N LEU A 60 5.91 -1.29 -10.51
CA LEU A 60 5.50 -1.07 -11.90
C LEU A 60 4.60 0.17 -12.07
N VAL A 61 4.14 0.82 -11.00
CA VAL A 61 3.19 1.93 -11.07
C VAL A 61 3.63 3.05 -12.02
N PRO A 62 4.91 3.52 -12.04
CA PRO A 62 5.31 4.53 -13.01
C PRO A 62 5.14 4.08 -14.47
N GLU A 63 5.48 2.85 -14.81
CA GLU A 63 5.33 2.32 -16.16
C GLU A 63 3.87 2.07 -16.52
N LEU A 64 3.07 1.52 -15.59
CA LEU A 64 1.63 1.32 -15.78
C LEU A 64 0.90 2.63 -16.06
N ASN A 65 1.43 3.74 -15.54
CA ASN A 65 0.94 5.09 -15.82
C ASN A 65 1.65 5.76 -17.01
N ASN A 66 2.33 4.97 -17.86
CA ASN A 66 3.08 5.43 -19.03
C ASN A 66 4.10 6.52 -18.71
N PHE A 67 4.68 6.49 -17.53
CA PHE A 67 5.64 7.48 -17.02
C PHE A 67 5.11 8.93 -17.11
N LYS A 68 3.83 9.14 -16.72
CA LYS A 68 3.19 10.45 -16.77
C LYS A 68 2.34 10.71 -15.53
N GLY A 69 2.34 11.97 -15.09
CA GLY A 69 1.50 12.47 -14.01
C GLY A 69 1.78 11.81 -12.66
N TRP A 70 0.82 11.93 -11.76
CA TRP A 70 0.90 11.38 -10.41
C TRP A 70 -0.05 10.19 -10.25
N ALA A 71 0.39 9.17 -9.53
CA ALA A 71 -0.42 8.01 -9.18
C ALA A 71 -0.19 7.62 -7.71
N LEU A 72 -1.26 7.18 -7.04
CA LEU A 72 -1.17 6.64 -5.69
C LEU A 72 -1.11 5.11 -5.76
N PHE A 73 -0.07 4.54 -5.16
CA PHE A 73 -0.08 3.13 -4.77
C PHE A 73 -0.39 3.02 -3.28
N CYS A 74 -1.22 2.07 -2.91
CA CYS A 74 -1.45 1.70 -1.52
C CYS A 74 -1.63 0.19 -1.36
N ASP A 75 -1.20 -0.35 -0.23
CA ASP A 75 -1.51 -1.72 0.15
C ASP A 75 -3.03 -1.89 0.35
N CYS A 76 -3.53 -3.10 0.27
CA CYS A 76 -4.97 -3.36 0.29
C CYS A 76 -5.57 -3.51 1.70
N ASP A 77 -4.76 -3.42 2.73
CA ASP A 77 -5.12 -3.46 4.14
C ASP A 77 -5.23 -2.07 4.77
N LEU A 78 -5.57 -1.06 3.95
CA LEU A 78 -5.85 0.30 4.38
C LEU A 78 -7.36 0.60 4.41
N LEU A 79 -7.75 1.42 5.38
CA LEU A 79 -9.07 2.03 5.46
C LEU A 79 -8.93 3.56 5.33
N PHE A 80 -9.46 4.12 4.24
CA PHE A 80 -9.43 5.56 4.01
C PHE A 80 -10.59 6.24 4.73
N MET A 81 -10.28 7.26 5.51
CA MET A 81 -11.21 8.05 6.32
C MET A 81 -11.42 9.46 5.75
N GLU A 82 -10.55 9.88 4.83
CA GLU A 82 -10.54 11.22 4.23
C GLU A 82 -10.56 11.10 2.69
N ASP A 83 -10.95 12.18 2.01
CA ASP A 83 -10.87 12.28 0.56
C ASP A 83 -9.42 12.24 0.08
N VAL A 84 -9.10 11.26 -0.75
CA VAL A 84 -7.74 11.07 -1.28
C VAL A 84 -7.28 12.23 -2.18
N ASN A 85 -8.19 13.05 -2.70
CA ASN A 85 -7.83 14.27 -3.42
C ASN A 85 -7.06 15.25 -2.54
N ASN A 86 -7.32 15.25 -1.21
CA ASN A 86 -6.53 16.03 -0.26
C ASN A 86 -5.09 15.50 -0.11
N LEU A 87 -4.86 14.21 -0.38
CA LEU A 87 -3.51 13.66 -0.46
C LEU A 87 -2.82 14.06 -1.76
N PHE A 88 -3.53 13.98 -2.90
CA PHE A 88 -3.00 14.45 -4.19
C PHE A 88 -2.70 15.95 -4.19
N ALA A 89 -3.42 16.76 -3.42
CA ALA A 89 -3.13 18.18 -3.27
C ALA A 89 -1.78 18.48 -2.61
N LEU A 90 -1.14 17.50 -1.99
CA LEU A 90 0.19 17.61 -1.39
C LEU A 90 1.34 17.32 -2.37
N THR A 91 1.04 16.91 -3.61
CA THR A 91 2.06 16.57 -4.59
C THR A 91 2.97 17.75 -4.91
N ASP A 92 4.25 17.48 -5.07
CA ASP A 92 5.27 18.46 -5.38
C ASP A 92 6.26 17.88 -6.41
N ASP A 93 6.30 18.48 -7.59
CA ASP A 93 7.03 17.96 -8.75
C ASP A 93 8.56 17.90 -8.56
N GLN A 94 9.10 18.52 -7.50
CA GLN A 94 10.50 18.37 -7.14
C GLN A 94 10.86 16.94 -6.68
N TYR A 95 9.86 16.16 -6.25
CA TYR A 95 10.09 14.80 -5.76
C TYR A 95 9.76 13.74 -6.80
N ALA A 96 10.56 12.68 -6.83
CA ALA A 96 10.30 11.49 -7.62
C ALA A 96 9.12 10.67 -7.05
N LEU A 97 9.00 10.67 -5.73
CA LEU A 97 7.85 10.11 -5.01
C LEU A 97 7.71 10.78 -3.65
N MET A 98 6.53 10.64 -3.06
CA MET A 98 6.27 11.08 -1.70
C MET A 98 5.64 9.95 -0.89
N CYS A 99 6.07 9.78 0.36
CA CYS A 99 5.56 8.74 1.25
C CYS A 99 5.60 9.19 2.71
N VAL A 100 4.93 8.45 3.58
CA VAL A 100 5.13 8.62 5.02
C VAL A 100 6.48 8.03 5.41
N LYS A 101 7.37 8.87 5.92
CA LYS A 101 8.68 8.46 6.41
C LYS A 101 8.55 7.94 7.85
N HIS A 102 8.11 6.69 7.98
CA HIS A 102 7.95 6.06 9.28
C HIS A 102 9.29 5.92 9.99
N ASP A 103 9.37 6.39 11.23
CA ASP A 103 10.40 6.00 12.19
C ASP A 103 9.94 4.72 12.90
N TYR A 104 9.95 3.62 12.14
CA TYR A 104 9.38 2.36 12.54
C TYR A 104 10.48 1.35 12.87
N ASN A 105 10.68 1.12 14.16
CA ASN A 105 11.61 0.12 14.70
C ASN A 105 10.81 -1.00 15.39
N PRO A 106 10.28 -1.99 14.64
CA PRO A 106 9.53 -3.08 15.25
C PRO A 106 10.42 -3.88 16.18
N LYS A 107 9.85 -4.38 17.28
CA LYS A 107 10.50 -5.41 18.09
C LYS A 107 10.71 -6.65 17.20
N GLU A 108 11.86 -7.31 17.35
CA GLU A 108 12.08 -8.59 16.68
C GLU A 108 10.95 -9.57 17.00
N GLY A 109 10.36 -10.16 16.00
CA GLY A 109 9.23 -11.06 16.17
C GLY A 109 8.81 -11.73 14.86
N THR A 110 7.82 -12.59 14.96
CA THR A 110 7.23 -13.29 13.82
C THR A 110 5.95 -12.57 13.40
N LYS A 111 5.80 -12.31 12.11
CA LYS A 111 4.54 -11.81 11.54
C LYS A 111 3.46 -12.88 11.62
N MET A 112 2.17 -12.48 11.45
CA MET A 112 1.00 -13.36 11.53
C MET A 112 1.04 -14.58 10.62
N ASP A 113 1.73 -14.49 9.49
CA ASP A 113 1.90 -15.58 8.52
C ASP A 113 3.09 -16.51 8.86
N GLY A 114 3.70 -16.37 10.04
CA GLY A 114 4.86 -17.13 10.47
C GLY A 114 6.19 -16.64 9.91
N LYS A 115 6.20 -15.55 9.13
CA LYS A 115 7.41 -14.99 8.54
C LYS A 115 8.17 -14.11 9.53
N GLN A 116 9.50 -14.18 9.49
CA GLN A 116 10.36 -13.40 10.35
C GLN A 116 10.29 -11.91 10.00
N GLN A 117 10.07 -11.07 11.01
CA GLN A 117 10.07 -9.63 10.85
C GLN A 117 11.51 -9.09 10.89
N THR A 118 11.95 -8.51 9.78
CA THR A 118 13.29 -7.89 9.68
C THR A 118 13.20 -6.38 9.86
N ILE A 119 14.14 -5.82 10.64
CA ILE A 119 14.33 -4.38 10.77
C ILE A 119 15.26 -3.91 9.65
N TYR A 120 14.84 -2.89 8.90
CA TYR A 120 15.68 -2.24 7.88
C TYR A 120 15.29 -0.78 7.70
N PRO A 121 16.22 0.11 7.25
CA PRO A 121 15.90 1.50 6.94
C PRO A 121 14.75 1.64 5.94
N ARG A 122 13.95 2.70 6.09
CA ARG A 122 12.79 3.01 5.24
C ARG A 122 11.71 1.91 5.22
N LYS A 123 11.59 1.16 6.34
CA LYS A 123 10.56 0.11 6.47
C LYS A 123 9.16 0.73 6.43
N ASN A 124 8.22 0.06 5.76
CA ASN A 124 6.83 0.49 5.51
C ASN A 124 6.68 1.77 4.66
N TRP A 125 7.73 2.38 4.18
CA TRP A 125 7.64 3.56 3.31
C TRP A 125 6.94 3.25 1.98
N SER A 126 7.10 2.05 1.46
CA SER A 126 6.53 1.61 0.18
C SER A 126 5.09 1.10 0.25
N SER A 127 4.42 1.20 1.39
CA SER A 127 3.04 0.74 1.57
C SER A 127 1.99 1.74 1.10
N VAL A 128 2.31 3.04 1.17
CA VAL A 128 1.53 4.14 0.59
C VAL A 128 2.50 5.10 -0.10
N VAL A 129 2.41 5.20 -1.41
CA VAL A 129 3.34 5.99 -2.22
C VAL A 129 2.60 6.82 -3.25
N LEU A 130 2.78 8.13 -3.19
CA LEU A 130 2.46 9.04 -4.28
C LEU A 130 3.64 9.05 -5.25
N TRP A 131 3.44 8.48 -6.42
CA TRP A 131 4.42 8.38 -7.48
C TRP A 131 4.33 9.58 -8.42
N ASN A 132 5.39 10.36 -8.57
CA ASN A 132 5.58 11.22 -9.72
C ASN A 132 6.06 10.35 -10.89
N CYS A 133 5.10 9.76 -11.61
CA CYS A 133 5.43 8.78 -12.65
C CYS A 133 6.28 9.39 -13.77
N GLY A 134 6.16 10.71 -14.02
CA GLY A 134 6.91 11.43 -15.03
C GLY A 134 8.32 11.83 -14.63
N HIS A 135 8.69 11.71 -13.35
CA HIS A 135 10.01 12.09 -12.87
C HIS A 135 11.12 11.27 -13.52
N GLU A 136 12.21 11.91 -13.91
CA GLU A 136 13.31 11.28 -14.68
C GLU A 136 13.91 10.07 -13.95
N SER A 137 14.09 10.18 -12.65
CA SER A 137 14.64 9.11 -11.82
C SER A 137 13.73 7.86 -11.79
N ASN A 138 12.43 8.01 -11.96
CA ASN A 138 11.48 6.90 -11.97
C ASN A 138 11.45 6.13 -13.29
N LYS A 139 12.01 6.68 -14.37
CA LYS A 139 12.18 5.94 -15.63
C LYS A 139 13.12 4.75 -15.52
N LYS A 140 13.97 4.73 -14.48
CA LYS A 140 14.83 3.59 -14.16
C LYS A 140 14.01 2.38 -13.64
N ILE A 141 12.82 2.64 -13.07
CA ILE A 141 11.95 1.60 -12.51
C ILE A 141 10.94 1.18 -13.59
N ASN A 142 11.36 0.24 -14.39
CA ASN A 142 10.59 -0.34 -15.49
C ASN A 142 10.43 -1.85 -15.29
N ARG A 143 9.67 -2.49 -16.17
CA ARG A 143 9.41 -3.94 -16.10
C ARG A 143 10.66 -4.78 -16.15
N GLU A 144 11.68 -4.38 -16.91
CA GLU A 144 12.94 -5.10 -17.02
C GLU A 144 13.67 -5.12 -15.68
N LEU A 145 13.76 -3.98 -15.00
CA LEU A 145 14.37 -3.89 -13.69
C LEU A 145 13.57 -4.66 -12.63
N VAL A 146 12.24 -4.47 -12.61
CA VAL A 146 11.36 -5.11 -11.60
C VAL A 146 11.38 -6.64 -11.75
N ASN A 147 11.44 -7.16 -12.96
CA ASN A 147 11.47 -8.60 -13.22
C ASN A 147 12.88 -9.22 -13.19
N ASN A 148 13.93 -8.42 -13.15
CA ASN A 148 15.29 -8.93 -13.07
C ASN A 148 15.48 -9.70 -11.75
N PRO A 149 15.91 -10.98 -11.79
CA PRO A 149 16.12 -11.79 -10.60
C PRO A 149 17.17 -11.22 -9.63
N ASP A 150 18.13 -10.45 -10.14
CA ASP A 150 19.16 -9.79 -9.33
C ASP A 150 18.64 -8.53 -8.61
N THR A 151 17.50 -8.00 -9.01
CA THR A 151 16.87 -6.88 -8.32
C THR A 151 16.25 -7.37 -7.01
N THR A 152 16.82 -6.97 -5.90
CA THR A 152 16.35 -7.42 -4.57
C THR A 152 15.15 -6.61 -4.09
N GLY A 153 14.28 -7.25 -3.29
CA GLY A 153 13.21 -6.54 -2.58
C GLY A 153 13.75 -5.39 -1.72
N LYS A 154 14.90 -5.59 -1.08
CA LYS A 154 15.61 -4.57 -0.30
C LYS A 154 15.95 -3.32 -1.15
N TYR A 155 16.42 -3.50 -2.38
CA TYR A 155 16.73 -2.41 -3.31
C TYR A 155 15.47 -1.60 -3.63
N LEU A 156 14.38 -2.28 -3.96
CA LEU A 156 13.13 -1.64 -4.34
C LEU A 156 12.42 -0.98 -3.14
N HIS A 157 12.21 -1.70 -2.06
CA HIS A 157 11.47 -1.17 -0.89
C HIS A 157 12.19 -0.03 -0.16
N ARG A 158 13.49 0.09 -0.35
CA ARG A 158 14.28 1.23 0.17
C ARG A 158 14.36 2.39 -0.80
N PHE A 159 13.74 2.28 -1.97
CA PHE A 159 13.89 3.28 -3.05
C PHE A 159 15.37 3.58 -3.35
N SER A 160 16.20 2.51 -3.45
CA SER A 160 17.66 2.65 -3.51
C SER A 160 18.19 3.26 -4.81
N TRP A 161 17.33 3.54 -5.76
CA TRP A 161 17.64 4.29 -7.00
C TRP A 161 17.45 5.80 -6.84
N LEU A 162 16.92 6.26 -5.68
CA LEU A 162 16.65 7.65 -5.38
C LEU A 162 17.57 8.15 -4.26
N GLU A 163 18.02 9.38 -4.41
CA GLU A 163 18.66 10.12 -3.34
C GLU A 163 17.62 10.61 -2.31
N ASP A 164 18.04 10.89 -1.09
CA ASP A 164 17.12 11.28 -0.01
C ASP A 164 16.32 12.56 -0.33
N HIS A 165 16.91 13.50 -1.08
CA HIS A 165 16.26 14.74 -1.47
C HIS A 165 15.19 14.56 -2.57
N GLU A 166 15.20 13.44 -3.29
CA GLU A 166 14.19 13.10 -4.30
C GLU A 166 12.94 12.44 -3.69
N ILE A 167 12.96 12.13 -2.38
CA ILE A 167 11.87 11.49 -1.67
C ILE A 167 11.18 12.52 -0.78
N GLY A 168 9.98 12.93 -1.15
CA GLY A 168 9.14 13.82 -0.36
C GLY A 168 8.48 13.13 0.83
N SER A 169 8.00 13.93 1.77
CA SER A 169 7.26 13.45 2.93
C SER A 169 5.80 13.84 2.84
N ILE A 170 4.90 12.93 3.19
CA ILE A 170 3.49 13.21 3.46
C ILE A 170 3.21 13.02 4.95
N PRO A 171 2.19 13.70 5.51
CA PRO A 171 1.85 13.56 6.92
C PRO A 171 1.54 12.10 7.30
N HIS A 172 1.98 11.66 8.47
CA HIS A 172 1.82 10.28 8.94
C HIS A 172 0.37 9.81 9.07
N HIS A 173 -0.60 10.74 9.21
CA HIS A 173 -2.04 10.45 9.18
C HIS A 173 -2.51 9.75 7.88
N TRP A 174 -1.77 9.86 6.78
CA TRP A 174 -2.09 9.21 5.51
C TRP A 174 -1.58 7.77 5.37
N ASN A 175 -0.83 7.29 6.37
CA ASN A 175 -0.42 5.89 6.49
C ASN A 175 -0.24 5.56 7.98
N TRP A 176 -1.33 5.67 8.73
CA TRP A 176 -1.36 5.45 10.16
C TRP A 176 -1.25 3.97 10.47
N LEU A 177 -0.13 3.53 11.03
CA LEU A 177 0.09 2.13 11.38
C LEU A 177 -0.68 1.80 12.67
N ALA A 178 -1.78 1.07 12.53
CA ALA A 178 -2.63 0.67 13.66
C ALA A 178 -1.81 -0.14 14.68
N GLY A 179 -1.91 0.25 15.95
CA GLY A 179 -1.20 -0.39 17.08
C GLY A 179 0.28 0.02 17.24
N TRP A 180 0.79 0.95 16.41
CA TRP A 180 2.19 1.37 16.47
C TRP A 180 2.42 2.80 16.93
N TYR A 181 1.44 3.65 16.74
CA TYR A 181 1.50 5.04 17.17
C TYR A 181 0.63 5.26 18.41
N GLU A 182 1.01 6.21 19.25
CA GLU A 182 0.08 6.76 20.23
C GLU A 182 -1.04 7.49 19.49
N GLU A 183 -2.24 7.58 20.10
CA GLU A 183 -3.37 8.30 19.50
C GLU A 183 -2.95 9.69 19.00
N PRO A 184 -3.35 10.07 17.78
CA PRO A 184 -2.96 11.35 17.23
C PRO A 184 -3.57 12.48 18.07
N LYS A 185 -2.73 13.40 18.54
CA LYS A 185 -3.14 14.57 19.29
C LYS A 185 -3.85 15.62 18.42
N ASP A 186 -3.69 15.50 17.10
CA ASP A 186 -4.09 16.47 16.08
C ASP A 186 -5.16 15.94 15.12
N GLY A 187 -5.94 14.95 15.53
CA GLY A 187 -7.13 14.48 14.83
C GLY A 187 -7.11 12.99 14.45
N THR A 188 -8.18 12.54 13.82
CA THR A 188 -8.35 11.15 13.36
C THR A 188 -7.41 10.85 12.20
N PRO A 189 -6.82 9.64 12.12
CA PRO A 189 -6.06 9.21 10.95
C PRO A 189 -6.88 9.35 9.66
N LYS A 190 -6.22 9.78 8.59
CA LYS A 190 -6.82 9.93 7.26
C LYS A 190 -6.83 8.64 6.46
N ALA A 191 -5.85 7.77 6.71
CA ALA A 191 -5.83 6.40 6.24
C ALA A 191 -5.19 5.49 7.31
N ILE A 192 -5.93 4.48 7.74
CA ILE A 192 -5.55 3.52 8.77
C ILE A 192 -5.00 2.28 8.07
N HIS A 193 -3.79 1.88 8.41
CA HIS A 193 -3.09 0.74 7.85
C HIS A 193 -2.95 -0.38 8.89
N TYR A 194 -3.60 -1.51 8.64
CA TYR A 194 -3.59 -2.68 9.51
C TYR A 194 -2.39 -3.60 9.19
N THR A 195 -1.18 -3.04 9.22
CA THR A 195 0.06 -3.69 8.72
C THR A 195 0.41 -5.01 9.42
N GLU A 196 -0.05 -5.23 10.64
CA GLU A 196 0.16 -6.50 11.37
C GLU A 196 -1.03 -7.44 11.23
N GLY A 197 -2.18 -6.90 10.85
CA GLY A 197 -3.43 -7.60 10.67
C GLY A 197 -4.61 -6.78 11.15
N GLY A 198 -5.73 -6.98 10.48
CA GLY A 198 -6.95 -6.23 10.75
C GLY A 198 -8.07 -7.08 11.33
N PRO A 199 -9.23 -6.44 11.59
CA PRO A 199 -10.38 -7.04 12.27
C PRO A 199 -10.99 -8.27 11.57
N TRP A 200 -10.56 -8.56 10.34
CA TRP A 200 -10.94 -9.78 9.58
C TRP A 200 -10.23 -11.04 10.06
N PHE A 201 -9.19 -10.91 10.90
CA PHE A 201 -8.53 -12.03 11.57
C PHE A 201 -8.99 -12.11 13.04
N GLU A 202 -9.22 -13.33 13.52
CA GLU A 202 -9.73 -13.53 14.88
C GLU A 202 -8.82 -12.95 15.96
N ASN A 203 -7.51 -13.12 15.83
CA ASN A 203 -6.51 -12.60 16.77
C ASN A 203 -6.42 -11.07 16.79
N TYR A 204 -6.97 -10.39 15.77
CA TYR A 204 -6.96 -8.92 15.62
C TYR A 204 -8.37 -8.32 15.64
N ARG A 205 -9.38 -9.12 16.05
CA ARG A 205 -10.80 -8.73 16.05
C ARG A 205 -11.06 -7.43 16.80
N PHE A 206 -10.23 -7.09 17.77
CA PHE A 206 -10.33 -5.91 18.62
C PHE A 206 -9.08 -5.02 18.51
N CYS A 207 -8.37 -5.05 17.38
CA CYS A 207 -7.23 -4.14 17.15
C CYS A 207 -7.70 -2.68 17.14
N GLU A 208 -6.74 -1.77 17.20
CA GLU A 208 -7.01 -0.33 17.12
C GLU A 208 -7.87 -0.01 15.89
N TYR A 209 -8.84 0.89 16.03
CA TYR A 209 -9.79 1.29 14.99
C TYR A 209 -10.64 0.15 14.37
N HIS A 210 -10.75 -1.02 15.03
CA HIS A 210 -11.55 -2.14 14.51
C HIS A 210 -13.02 -1.78 14.26
N GLN A 211 -13.58 -0.86 15.07
CA GLN A 211 -14.98 -0.45 14.91
C GLN A 211 -15.20 0.33 13.61
N LEU A 212 -14.29 1.24 13.26
CA LEU A 212 -14.36 1.99 11.99
C LEU A 212 -14.36 1.06 10.78
N TRP A 213 -13.54 0.01 10.83
CA TRP A 213 -13.52 -1.00 9.77
C TRP A 213 -14.85 -1.77 9.71
N LYS A 214 -15.41 -2.19 10.86
CA LYS A 214 -16.69 -2.92 10.92
C LYS A 214 -17.86 -2.07 10.41
N ASP A 215 -17.88 -0.79 10.74
CA ASP A 215 -18.91 0.14 10.28
C ASP A 215 -18.86 0.26 8.74
N THR A 216 -17.66 0.36 8.16
CA THR A 216 -17.48 0.38 6.71
C THR A 216 -17.95 -0.91 6.05
N VAL A 217 -17.70 -2.09 6.65
CA VAL A 217 -18.20 -3.39 6.18
C VAL A 217 -19.72 -3.44 6.16
N SER A 218 -20.36 -2.95 7.23
CA SER A 218 -21.82 -2.93 7.33
C SER A 218 -22.46 -2.11 6.23
N TYR A 219 -21.88 -0.97 5.86
CA TYR A 219 -22.33 -0.14 4.73
C TYR A 219 -22.17 -0.84 3.39
N THR A 220 -21.09 -1.58 3.17
CA THR A 220 -20.86 -2.32 1.90
C THR A 220 -21.88 -3.43 1.68
N HIS A 221 -22.30 -4.11 2.73
CA HIS A 221 -23.34 -5.15 2.63
C HIS A 221 -24.74 -4.59 2.32
N LEU A 222 -25.01 -3.34 2.70
CA LEU A 222 -26.28 -2.67 2.46
C LEU A 222 -26.39 -2.04 1.05
N THR A 223 -25.26 -1.74 0.42
CA THR A 223 -25.21 -0.99 -0.85
C THR A 223 -24.87 -1.84 -2.08
N LEU A 224 -24.44 -3.08 -1.90
CA LEU A 224 -24.17 -3.98 -3.02
C LEU A 224 -25.45 -4.78 -3.39
N PRO A 225 -25.84 -4.84 -4.68
CA PRO A 225 -26.91 -5.73 -5.11
C PRO A 225 -26.55 -7.17 -4.76
N THR A 226 -27.46 -7.87 -4.13
CA THR A 226 -27.41 -9.34 -3.99
C THR A 226 -27.59 -9.92 -5.39
N THR A 227 -26.47 -10.32 -6.02
CA THR A 227 -26.48 -11.17 -7.24
C THR A 227 -26.20 -12.61 -6.85
#